data_db90426bf699b3b4b87bfa95e4d3364d
#
_entry.id   db90426bf699b3b4b87bfa95e4d3364d
#
_cell.length_a   1.000
_cell.length_b   1.000
_cell.length_c   1.000
_cell.angle_alpha   90.00
_cell.angle_beta   90.00
_cell.angle_gamma   90.00
#
_symmetry.space_group_name_H-M   'P 1'
#
loop_
_entity.id
_entity.type
_entity.pdbx_description
1 polymer ?
#
loop_
_entity_poly.entity_id
_entity_poly.type
_entity_poly.pdbx_seq_one_letter_code
_entity_poly.pdbx_strand_id
1 'polypeptide(L)'
;MVAAYIGTAPVNLIRGYADKDLVNMPVKVTNMSEVQSLVGYSDDWETFTLGSAFAEHFDNTVGNVGPIYIVNVLDPAVHKSAQKTTKALTFTDGKAEFESDKIILDTFAIADKAEGVDYALSYSMAKHTVTVTLLKETDGAELSATFDTVDTSKVQAADIIGEKTETGEYTGLASMALLYQYHNAVLNILAAPGWSHIPAVYKAMVSTIQKLNGHWDGFVHADVPLEDKGTKIDTLAKAQKWAIDNGYTSEFSKVYWPKIKDGNGRIFWLSTVGAATMQRVDLSHDGVPFESPSNKEIMATSQYFGEDSKNRGFDQETANKLNGKGITTAC
;
A
#
# COMPACT_ATOMS: atom_id res chain seq x y z
N MET A 1 1.57 -2.94 -20.17
CA MET A 1 0.97 -1.89 -19.30
C MET A 1 1.67 -1.91 -17.95
N VAL A 2 2.17 -0.76 -17.49
CA VAL A 2 2.96 -0.62 -16.24
C VAL A 2 2.11 0.08 -15.20
N ALA A 3 1.77 -0.63 -14.12
CA ALA A 3 1.09 -0.08 -12.97
C ALA A 3 2.09 0.18 -11.84
N ALA A 4 2.01 1.36 -11.24
CA ALA A 4 2.80 1.71 -10.07
C ALA A 4 1.92 2.23 -8.93
N TYR A 5 2.36 1.92 -7.71
CA TYR A 5 1.70 2.31 -6.47
C TYR A 5 2.68 3.02 -5.55
N ILE A 6 2.19 4.03 -4.84
CA ILE A 6 2.95 4.70 -3.81
C ILE A 6 2.19 4.67 -2.48
N GLY A 7 2.92 4.46 -1.40
CA GLY A 7 2.36 4.36 -0.06
C GLY A 7 3.35 3.82 0.96
N THR A 8 2.85 3.12 1.96
CA THR A 8 3.65 2.52 3.03
C THR A 8 3.66 1.00 2.92
N ALA A 9 4.84 0.39 3.06
CA ALA A 9 5.05 -1.06 3.14
C ALA A 9 5.88 -1.42 4.37
N PRO A 10 5.72 -2.62 4.95
CA PRO A 10 6.42 -3.01 6.18
C PRO A 10 7.88 -3.43 5.93
N VAL A 11 8.68 -2.55 5.32
CA VAL A 11 10.12 -2.78 5.08
C VAL A 11 10.91 -2.94 6.38
N ASN A 12 10.37 -2.49 7.52
CA ASN A 12 10.88 -2.73 8.86
C ASN A 12 10.97 -4.22 9.24
N LEU A 13 10.24 -5.07 8.54
CA LEU A 13 10.24 -6.53 8.69
C LEU A 13 11.28 -7.22 7.78
N ILE A 14 12.02 -6.45 6.99
CA ILE A 14 13.08 -6.96 6.13
C ILE A 14 14.42 -6.74 6.81
N ARG A 15 15.15 -7.82 7.06
CA ARG A 15 16.50 -7.74 7.64
C ARG A 15 17.46 -7.02 6.70
N GLY A 16 18.22 -6.08 7.24
CA GLY A 16 19.14 -5.25 6.47
C GLY A 16 18.44 -4.34 5.47
N TYR A 17 17.23 -3.88 5.76
CA TYR A 17 16.44 -3.01 4.87
C TYR A 17 17.20 -1.74 4.47
N ALA A 18 18.03 -1.20 5.37
CA ALA A 18 18.78 0.03 5.14
C ALA A 18 19.80 -0.08 3.98
N ASP A 19 20.28 -1.29 3.70
CA ASP A 19 21.26 -1.57 2.63
C ASP A 19 20.61 -2.02 1.32
N LYS A 20 19.27 -1.97 1.22
CA LYS A 20 18.50 -2.57 0.11
C LYS A 20 17.75 -1.58 -0.76
N ASP A 21 17.95 -0.28 -0.56
CA ASP A 21 17.27 0.78 -1.33
C ASP A 21 15.74 0.59 -1.41
N LEU A 22 15.09 0.27 -0.27
CA LEU A 22 13.65 -0.05 -0.21
C LEU A 22 12.78 1.17 0.10
N VAL A 23 13.38 2.33 0.34
CA VAL A 23 12.68 3.57 0.68
C VAL A 23 12.86 4.58 -0.45
N ASN A 24 11.77 5.17 -0.93
CA ASN A 24 11.77 6.14 -2.01
C ASN A 24 12.42 5.65 -3.33
N MET A 25 12.46 4.34 -3.54
CA MET A 25 12.96 3.72 -4.77
C MET A 25 11.88 2.85 -5.39
N PRO A 26 11.72 2.88 -6.74
CA PRO A 26 10.81 1.96 -7.41
C PRO A 26 11.30 0.52 -7.29
N VAL A 27 10.51 -0.34 -6.68
CA VAL A 27 10.76 -1.78 -6.56
C VAL A 27 9.77 -2.52 -7.44
N LYS A 28 10.26 -3.43 -8.29
CA LYS A 28 9.42 -4.33 -9.10
C LYS A 28 9.07 -5.57 -8.29
N VAL A 29 7.78 -5.93 -8.29
CA VAL A 29 7.29 -7.19 -7.71
C VAL A 29 6.36 -7.90 -8.69
N THR A 30 6.44 -9.23 -8.75
CA THR A 30 5.72 -10.05 -9.72
C THR A 30 4.75 -11.04 -9.09
N ASN A 31 4.88 -11.29 -7.79
CA ASN A 31 4.05 -12.23 -7.02
C ASN A 31 4.16 -11.95 -5.51
N MET A 32 3.28 -12.58 -4.73
CA MET A 32 3.23 -12.39 -3.27
C MET A 32 4.52 -12.84 -2.55
N SER A 33 5.21 -13.86 -3.04
CA SER A 33 6.47 -14.30 -2.43
C SER A 33 7.58 -13.25 -2.57
N GLU A 34 7.65 -12.58 -3.72
CA GLU A 34 8.56 -11.44 -3.91
C GLU A 34 8.17 -10.25 -3.03
N VAL A 35 6.87 -9.93 -2.91
CA VAL A 35 6.40 -8.89 -1.97
C VAL A 35 6.92 -9.18 -0.57
N GLN A 36 6.66 -10.38 -0.04
CA GLN A 36 7.07 -10.76 1.31
C GLN A 36 8.58 -10.71 1.52
N SER A 37 9.37 -11.08 0.53
CA SER A 37 10.83 -11.14 0.65
C SER A 37 11.54 -9.81 0.40
N LEU A 38 10.98 -8.95 -0.45
CA LEU A 38 11.63 -7.69 -0.86
C LEU A 38 11.16 -6.49 -0.03
N VAL A 39 9.85 -6.38 0.24
CA VAL A 39 9.28 -5.17 0.85
C VAL A 39 8.44 -5.45 2.10
N GLY A 40 8.23 -6.72 2.42
CA GLY A 40 7.37 -7.14 3.52
C GLY A 40 5.88 -7.07 3.18
N TYR A 41 5.07 -7.77 3.98
CA TYR A 41 3.62 -7.78 3.86
C TYR A 41 2.97 -7.77 5.24
N SER A 42 1.85 -7.07 5.36
CA SER A 42 0.95 -7.07 6.51
C SER A 42 -0.49 -6.92 6.03
N ASP A 43 -1.42 -7.51 6.76
CA ASP A 43 -2.86 -7.35 6.54
C ASP A 43 -3.42 -6.06 7.19
N ASP A 44 -2.61 -5.32 7.93
CA ASP A 44 -2.95 -3.98 8.45
C ASP A 44 -2.75 -2.92 7.35
N TRP A 45 -3.72 -2.82 6.43
CA TRP A 45 -3.65 -1.88 5.30
C TRP A 45 -3.94 -0.43 5.66
N GLU A 46 -4.36 -0.15 6.89
CA GLU A 46 -4.45 1.22 7.39
C GLU A 46 -3.05 1.74 7.75
N THR A 47 -2.21 0.88 8.30
CA THR A 47 -0.82 1.17 8.62
C THR A 47 0.08 1.05 7.39
N PHE A 48 -0.07 -0.04 6.60
CA PHE A 48 0.76 -0.38 5.44
C PHE A 48 -0.08 -0.38 4.16
N THR A 49 -0.31 0.81 3.62
CA THR A 49 -1.32 1.07 2.59
C THR A 49 -1.09 0.33 1.27
N LEU A 50 0.16 -0.05 0.95
CA LEU A 50 0.50 -0.85 -0.22
C LEU A 50 0.02 -2.31 -0.13
N GLY A 51 -0.31 -2.80 1.07
CA GLY A 51 -0.84 -4.15 1.28
C GLY A 51 -2.08 -4.45 0.45
N SER A 52 -2.98 -3.47 0.29
CA SER A 52 -4.18 -3.62 -0.55
C SER A 52 -3.85 -3.81 -2.03
N ALA A 53 -2.80 -3.15 -2.55
CA ALA A 53 -2.36 -3.35 -3.93
C ALA A 53 -1.75 -4.74 -4.13
N PHE A 54 -0.95 -5.21 -3.17
CA PHE A 54 -0.39 -6.56 -3.23
C PHE A 54 -1.47 -7.63 -3.24
N ALA A 55 -2.48 -7.51 -2.37
CA ALA A 55 -3.60 -8.43 -2.31
C ALA A 55 -4.43 -8.41 -3.61
N GLU A 56 -4.75 -7.24 -4.16
CA GLU A 56 -5.52 -7.13 -5.40
C GLU A 56 -4.77 -7.70 -6.61
N HIS A 57 -3.44 -7.55 -6.64
CA HIS A 57 -2.65 -8.04 -7.76
C HIS A 57 -2.25 -9.51 -7.67
N PHE A 58 -2.01 -10.04 -6.46
CA PHE A 58 -1.36 -11.35 -6.29
C PHE A 58 -2.13 -12.33 -5.41
N ASP A 59 -3.27 -11.90 -4.82
CA ASP A 59 -4.19 -12.76 -4.06
C ASP A 59 -5.64 -12.49 -4.50
N ASN A 60 -5.87 -12.47 -5.82
CA ASN A 60 -7.13 -12.11 -6.44
C ASN A 60 -7.82 -13.34 -7.04
N THR A 61 -9.08 -13.58 -6.64
CA THR A 61 -9.89 -14.73 -7.11
C THR A 61 -10.31 -14.63 -8.57
N VAL A 62 -10.32 -13.42 -9.15
CA VAL A 62 -10.61 -13.22 -10.59
C VAL A 62 -9.40 -13.53 -11.46
N GLY A 63 -8.21 -13.36 -10.91
CA GLY A 63 -6.95 -13.65 -11.59
C GLY A 63 -5.86 -12.66 -11.22
N ASN A 64 -4.67 -13.19 -10.93
CA ASN A 64 -3.51 -12.39 -10.60
C ASN A 64 -2.99 -11.64 -11.84
N VAL A 65 -2.45 -10.45 -11.63
CA VAL A 65 -1.90 -9.61 -12.69
C VAL A 65 -0.66 -8.86 -12.19
N GLY A 66 0.38 -8.86 -13.01
CA GLY A 66 1.64 -8.16 -12.72
C GLY A 66 2.53 -8.11 -13.96
N PRO A 67 3.74 -7.60 -13.87
CA PRO A 67 4.36 -7.01 -12.68
C PRO A 67 3.73 -5.69 -12.26
N ILE A 68 3.92 -5.32 -11.00
CA ILE A 68 3.68 -3.96 -10.53
C ILE A 68 4.97 -3.35 -9.99
N TYR A 69 4.99 -2.03 -9.91
CA TYR A 69 6.07 -1.27 -9.30
C TYR A 69 5.54 -0.55 -8.08
N ILE A 70 6.34 -0.50 -7.04
CA ILE A 70 5.94 0.21 -5.82
C ILE A 70 7.02 1.19 -5.39
N VAL A 71 6.60 2.32 -4.83
CA VAL A 71 7.45 3.23 -4.08
C VAL A 71 6.96 3.24 -2.64
N ASN A 72 7.76 2.69 -1.74
CA ASN A 72 7.51 2.78 -0.31
C ASN A 72 8.15 4.05 0.25
N VAL A 73 7.37 4.88 0.97
CA VAL A 73 7.86 6.10 1.62
C VAL A 73 8.10 5.92 3.12
N LEU A 74 7.68 4.79 3.69
CA LEU A 74 7.96 4.50 5.09
C LEU A 74 9.45 4.21 5.28
N ASP A 75 10.14 5.10 5.96
CA ASP A 75 11.52 4.92 6.37
C ASP A 75 11.57 4.57 7.86
N PRO A 76 11.94 3.33 8.24
CA PRO A 76 12.03 2.93 9.64
C PRO A 76 13.08 3.71 10.45
N ALA A 77 14.04 4.35 9.82
CA ALA A 77 15.01 5.20 10.50
C ALA A 77 14.38 6.54 10.95
N VAL A 78 13.44 7.06 10.17
CA VAL A 78 12.77 8.36 10.38
C VAL A 78 11.41 8.18 11.06
N HIS A 79 10.57 7.29 10.51
CA HIS A 79 9.19 7.07 10.93
C HIS A 79 9.09 6.01 12.03
N LYS A 80 9.81 6.21 13.13
CA LYS A 80 9.81 5.30 14.29
C LYS A 80 9.29 5.97 15.55
N SER A 81 8.82 5.15 16.48
CA SER A 81 8.41 5.60 17.81
C SER A 81 9.58 6.25 18.56
N ALA A 82 9.27 7.26 19.38
CA ALA A 82 10.29 8.00 20.11
C ALA A 82 11.01 7.15 21.17
N GLN A 83 10.35 6.11 21.66
CA GLN A 83 10.87 5.21 22.69
C GLN A 83 10.91 3.77 22.19
N LYS A 84 11.93 3.04 22.62
CA LYS A 84 12.02 1.60 22.40
C LYS A 84 10.92 0.86 23.16
N THR A 85 10.40 -0.17 22.53
CA THR A 85 9.51 -1.12 23.17
C THR A 85 10.32 -2.13 23.94
N THR A 86 9.90 -2.41 25.19
CA THR A 86 10.43 -3.52 26.00
C THR A 86 9.39 -4.62 26.06
N LYS A 87 9.79 -5.85 25.75
CA LYS A 87 8.92 -7.03 25.73
C LYS A 87 9.51 -8.14 26.59
N ALA A 88 8.78 -8.55 27.63
CA ALA A 88 9.10 -9.77 28.37
C ALA A 88 8.90 -10.98 27.45
N LEU A 89 9.85 -11.91 27.46
CA LEU A 89 9.86 -13.12 26.67
C LEU A 89 9.57 -14.32 27.56
N THR A 90 8.53 -15.08 27.24
CA THR A 90 8.21 -16.34 27.90
C THR A 90 8.61 -17.49 26.98
N PHE A 91 9.56 -18.29 27.40
CA PHE A 91 10.08 -19.40 26.61
C PHE A 91 9.36 -20.71 26.94
N THR A 92 8.97 -21.41 25.89
CA THR A 92 8.46 -22.79 25.95
C THR A 92 9.28 -23.61 24.95
N ASP A 93 9.90 -24.65 25.40
CA ASP A 93 10.81 -25.50 24.58
C ASP A 93 11.87 -24.68 23.83
N GLY A 94 12.46 -23.70 24.53
CA GLY A 94 13.51 -22.83 23.98
C GLY A 94 13.03 -21.78 22.99
N LYS A 95 11.71 -21.55 22.83
CA LYS A 95 11.13 -20.57 21.91
C LYS A 95 10.20 -19.60 22.63
N ALA A 96 10.28 -18.34 22.25
CA ALA A 96 9.31 -17.31 22.63
C ALA A 96 8.74 -16.67 21.36
N GLU A 97 7.44 -16.47 21.34
CA GLU A 97 6.72 -15.90 20.19
C GLU A 97 5.86 -14.72 20.60
N PHE A 98 5.78 -13.71 19.75
CA PHE A 98 4.83 -12.61 19.89
C PHE A 98 4.52 -11.97 18.55
N GLU A 99 3.33 -11.42 18.40
CA GLU A 99 2.89 -10.72 17.19
C GLU A 99 3.35 -9.26 17.18
N SER A 100 3.89 -8.80 16.06
CA SER A 100 4.20 -7.39 15.82
C SER A 100 4.58 -7.12 14.37
N ASP A 101 3.74 -6.43 13.60
CA ASP A 101 4.09 -5.95 12.25
C ASP A 101 4.87 -4.63 12.30
N LYS A 102 4.90 -3.97 13.46
CA LYS A 102 5.56 -2.66 13.61
C LYS A 102 7.01 -2.74 14.10
N ILE A 103 7.48 -3.91 14.49
CA ILE A 103 8.87 -4.11 14.95
C ILE A 103 9.87 -3.77 13.83
N ILE A 104 10.95 -3.06 14.18
CA ILE A 104 12.12 -2.90 13.30
C ILE A 104 13.08 -4.03 13.67
N LEU A 105 13.08 -5.11 12.87
CA LEU A 105 13.78 -6.37 13.20
C LEU A 105 15.27 -6.17 13.46
N ASP A 106 15.92 -5.24 12.76
CA ASP A 106 17.35 -4.97 12.90
C ASP A 106 17.72 -4.30 14.23
N THR A 107 16.73 -3.80 14.98
CA THR A 107 16.94 -3.14 16.28
C THR A 107 16.65 -4.05 17.47
N PHE A 108 16.22 -5.31 17.20
CA PHE A 108 15.92 -6.25 18.27
C PHE A 108 17.16 -6.65 19.04
N ALA A 109 17.10 -6.58 20.35
CA ALA A 109 18.20 -6.95 21.22
C ALA A 109 17.70 -7.54 22.55
N ILE A 110 18.43 -8.52 23.06
CA ILE A 110 18.31 -9.04 24.42
C ILE A 110 19.56 -8.63 25.18
N ALA A 111 19.42 -8.04 26.37
CA ALA A 111 20.55 -7.62 27.19
C ALA A 111 21.52 -8.78 27.46
N ASP A 112 22.82 -8.52 27.33
CA ASP A 112 23.91 -9.49 27.56
C ASP A 112 23.84 -10.76 26.70
N LYS A 113 23.10 -10.73 25.58
CA LYS A 113 22.97 -11.83 24.61
C LYS A 113 23.29 -11.37 23.20
N ALA A 114 23.95 -12.24 22.44
CA ALA A 114 24.30 -12.00 21.05
C ALA A 114 23.44 -12.85 20.09
N GLU A 115 22.83 -12.20 19.11
CA GLU A 115 22.13 -12.91 18.03
C GLU A 115 23.12 -13.78 17.23
N GLY A 116 22.71 -14.97 16.84
CA GLY A 116 23.55 -15.97 16.17
C GLY A 116 24.46 -16.77 17.10
N VAL A 117 24.59 -16.38 18.37
CA VAL A 117 25.41 -17.09 19.39
C VAL A 117 24.53 -17.60 20.53
N ASP A 118 23.69 -16.76 21.11
CA ASP A 118 22.84 -17.09 22.25
C ASP A 118 21.39 -17.28 21.85
N TYR A 119 20.93 -16.57 20.82
CA TYR A 119 19.57 -16.72 20.27
C TYR A 119 19.56 -16.49 18.74
N ALA A 120 18.53 -16.99 18.10
CA ALA A 120 18.19 -16.67 16.73
C ALA A 120 16.84 -15.95 16.69
N LEU A 121 16.73 -14.93 15.80
CA LEU A 121 15.51 -14.18 15.56
C LEU A 121 14.97 -14.50 14.18
N SER A 122 13.67 -14.78 14.08
CA SER A 122 12.98 -14.94 12.81
C SER A 122 11.63 -14.24 12.84
N TYR A 123 11.10 -13.90 11.66
CA TYR A 123 9.78 -13.32 11.48
C TYR A 123 8.99 -14.13 10.45
N SER A 124 7.76 -14.45 10.79
CA SER A 124 6.83 -15.12 9.87
C SER A 124 5.80 -14.11 9.34
N MET A 125 5.90 -13.76 8.05
CA MET A 125 4.92 -12.89 7.37
C MET A 125 3.51 -13.49 7.38
N ALA A 126 3.39 -14.81 7.27
CA ALA A 126 2.10 -15.51 7.24
C ALA A 126 1.39 -15.57 8.59
N LYS A 127 2.15 -15.43 9.69
CA LYS A 127 1.62 -15.48 11.07
C LYS A 127 1.74 -14.14 11.80
N HIS A 128 2.37 -13.15 11.17
CA HIS A 128 2.68 -11.85 11.78
C HIS A 128 3.46 -11.97 13.11
N THR A 129 4.29 -13.00 13.22
CA THR A 129 4.89 -13.46 14.48
C THR A 129 6.40 -13.36 14.45
N VAL A 130 6.95 -12.72 15.46
CA VAL A 130 8.38 -12.73 15.81
C VAL A 130 8.64 -13.99 16.64
N THR A 131 9.60 -14.81 16.22
CA THR A 131 10.04 -15.99 16.99
C THR A 131 11.49 -15.80 17.41
N VAL A 132 11.73 -15.89 18.71
CA VAL A 132 13.06 -15.91 19.35
C VAL A 132 13.36 -17.35 19.77
N THR A 133 14.42 -17.94 19.24
CA THR A 133 14.86 -19.30 19.58
C THR A 133 16.17 -19.22 20.34
N LEU A 134 16.24 -19.78 21.54
CA LEU A 134 17.49 -19.91 22.31
C LEU A 134 18.38 -20.95 21.64
N LEU A 135 19.64 -20.63 21.44
CA LEU A 135 20.66 -21.52 20.87
C LEU A 135 21.47 -22.25 21.94
N LYS A 136 21.40 -21.76 23.16
CA LYS A 136 21.99 -22.39 24.36
C LYS A 136 20.87 -22.58 25.37
N GLU A 137 20.82 -23.76 25.98
CA GLU A 137 19.86 -24.03 27.07
C GLU A 137 20.16 -23.05 28.21
N THR A 138 19.21 -22.19 28.48
CA THR A 138 19.17 -21.35 29.68
C THR A 138 17.86 -21.69 30.36
N ASP A 139 17.91 -22.58 31.33
CA ASP A 139 16.75 -22.95 32.13
C ASP A 139 16.17 -21.72 32.80
N GLY A 140 14.90 -21.42 32.52
CA GLY A 140 14.02 -20.60 33.33
C GLY A 140 14.36 -19.10 33.44
N ALA A 141 15.24 -18.55 32.61
CA ALA A 141 15.55 -17.11 32.64
C ALA A 141 14.37 -16.30 32.08
N GLU A 142 13.79 -15.41 32.86
CA GLU A 142 12.95 -14.33 32.37
C GLU A 142 13.81 -13.35 31.58
N LEU A 143 13.74 -13.44 30.25
CA LEU A 143 14.45 -12.52 29.35
C LEU A 143 13.51 -11.42 28.89
N SER A 144 14.09 -10.25 28.66
CA SER A 144 13.38 -9.13 28.03
C SER A 144 14.11 -8.69 26.79
N ALA A 145 13.37 -8.48 25.73
CA ALA A 145 13.86 -7.89 24.51
C ALA A 145 13.55 -6.39 24.46
N THR A 146 14.40 -5.63 23.79
CA THR A 146 14.16 -4.23 23.44
C THR A 146 14.28 -4.08 21.92
N PHE A 147 13.41 -3.25 21.33
CA PHE A 147 13.42 -2.98 19.90
C PHE A 147 12.72 -1.65 19.59
N ASP A 148 13.03 -1.07 18.46
CA ASP A 148 12.30 0.07 17.92
C ASP A 148 11.06 -0.43 17.16
N THR A 149 10.04 0.42 17.05
CA THR A 149 8.83 0.16 16.25
C THR A 149 8.57 1.30 15.30
N VAL A 150 8.05 1.00 14.11
CA VAL A 150 7.60 2.06 13.19
C VAL A 150 6.33 2.72 13.73
N ASP A 151 6.24 4.02 13.45
CA ASP A 151 5.10 4.89 13.76
C ASP A 151 4.63 5.54 12.45
N THR A 152 3.72 4.88 11.76
CA THR A 152 3.22 5.34 10.45
C THR A 152 2.40 6.62 10.51
N SER A 153 1.96 7.05 11.71
CA SER A 153 1.31 8.35 11.87
C SER A 153 2.25 9.54 11.58
N LYS A 154 3.56 9.28 11.55
CA LYS A 154 4.57 10.25 11.16
C LYS A 154 4.73 10.41 9.67
N VAL A 155 4.27 9.44 8.87
CA VAL A 155 4.23 9.58 7.41
C VAL A 155 3.14 10.58 7.06
N GLN A 156 3.51 11.60 6.29
CA GLN A 156 2.63 12.70 5.93
C GLN A 156 2.40 12.75 4.42
N ALA A 157 1.40 13.52 3.99
CA ALA A 157 1.17 13.77 2.57
C ALA A 157 2.41 14.31 1.84
N ALA A 158 3.25 15.05 2.56
CA ALA A 158 4.52 15.57 2.03
C ALA A 158 5.48 14.44 1.64
N ASP A 159 5.53 13.35 2.41
CA ASP A 159 6.40 12.20 2.10
C ASP A 159 5.91 11.45 0.86
N ILE A 160 4.59 11.37 0.66
CA ILE A 160 3.99 10.80 -0.56
C ILE A 160 4.29 11.70 -1.77
N ILE A 161 4.11 13.01 -1.65
CA ILE A 161 4.37 13.97 -2.73
C ILE A 161 5.86 13.94 -3.08
N GLY A 162 6.70 14.03 -2.09
CA GLY A 162 8.14 14.02 -2.26
C GLY A 162 8.66 15.16 -3.15
N GLU A 163 9.93 15.08 -3.46
CA GLU A 163 10.62 16.05 -4.31
C GLU A 163 11.88 15.46 -4.96
N LYS A 164 12.44 16.19 -5.91
CA LYS A 164 13.82 15.99 -6.33
C LYS A 164 14.68 17.03 -5.61
N THR A 165 15.58 16.55 -4.76
CA THR A 165 16.47 17.42 -4.00
C THR A 165 17.50 18.12 -4.90
N GLU A 166 18.14 19.17 -4.38
CA GLU A 166 19.25 19.84 -5.09
C GLU A 166 20.47 18.91 -5.29
N THR A 167 20.63 17.90 -4.45
CA THR A 167 21.68 16.87 -4.57
C THR A 167 21.32 15.79 -5.60
N GLY A 168 20.10 15.83 -6.16
CA GLY A 168 19.64 14.90 -7.19
C GLY A 168 18.97 13.64 -6.67
N GLU A 169 18.70 13.57 -5.37
CA GLU A 169 17.91 12.49 -4.77
C GLU A 169 16.43 12.70 -5.05
N TYR A 170 15.70 11.60 -5.21
CA TYR A 170 14.28 11.60 -5.45
C TYR A 170 13.54 10.98 -4.26
N THR A 171 12.44 11.60 -3.85
CA THR A 171 11.57 11.09 -2.81
C THR A 171 10.11 11.06 -3.27
N GLY A 172 9.28 10.23 -2.63
CA GLY A 172 7.85 10.17 -2.90
C GLY A 172 7.53 9.96 -4.39
N LEU A 173 6.53 10.69 -4.90
CA LEU A 173 6.11 10.62 -6.32
C LEU A 173 7.22 11.02 -7.29
N ALA A 174 8.16 11.88 -6.90
CA ALA A 174 9.28 12.24 -7.77
C ALA A 174 10.13 11.01 -8.14
N SER A 175 10.19 9.98 -7.29
CA SER A 175 10.90 8.73 -7.55
C SER A 175 10.33 7.96 -8.76
N MET A 176 9.11 8.23 -9.19
CA MET A 176 8.52 7.61 -10.39
C MET A 176 9.33 7.90 -11.67
N ALA A 177 10.09 9.01 -11.69
CA ALA A 177 11.00 9.32 -12.79
C ALA A 177 12.13 8.29 -12.95
N LEU A 178 12.44 7.55 -11.90
CA LEU A 178 13.48 6.52 -11.89
C LEU A 178 13.03 5.19 -12.52
N LEU A 179 11.73 4.97 -12.72
CA LEU A 179 11.20 3.72 -13.29
C LEU A 179 11.84 3.36 -14.62
N TYR A 180 11.99 4.34 -15.51
CA TYR A 180 12.62 4.08 -16.81
C TYR A 180 14.09 3.74 -16.67
N GLN A 181 14.80 4.46 -15.82
CA GLN A 181 16.24 4.28 -15.61
C GLN A 181 16.58 2.91 -15.03
N TYR A 182 15.84 2.47 -14.00
CA TYR A 182 16.16 1.25 -13.25
C TYR A 182 15.47 -0.01 -13.81
N HIS A 183 14.30 0.16 -14.43
CA HIS A 183 13.48 -0.97 -14.85
C HIS A 183 13.14 -0.98 -16.34
N ASN A 184 13.58 0.02 -17.12
CA ASN A 184 13.18 0.21 -18.51
C ASN A 184 11.64 0.16 -18.68
N ALA A 185 10.92 0.73 -17.73
CA ALA A 185 9.47 0.71 -17.65
C ALA A 185 8.89 2.12 -17.71
N VAL A 186 7.88 2.32 -18.56
CA VAL A 186 7.15 3.58 -18.70
C VAL A 186 5.86 3.47 -17.90
N LEU A 187 5.67 4.36 -16.92
CA LEU A 187 4.49 4.40 -16.07
C LEU A 187 3.23 4.72 -16.87
N ASN A 188 2.24 3.84 -16.80
CA ASN A 188 0.94 4.04 -17.45
C ASN A 188 -0.19 4.24 -16.44
N ILE A 189 -0.14 3.56 -15.30
CA ILE A 189 -1.17 3.56 -14.27
C ILE A 189 -0.54 3.92 -12.94
N LEU A 190 -1.05 4.95 -12.28
CA LEU A 190 -0.59 5.41 -10.96
C LEU A 190 -1.73 5.40 -9.95
N ALA A 191 -1.53 4.76 -8.82
CA ALA A 191 -2.45 4.82 -7.68
C ALA A 191 -1.70 5.01 -6.36
N ALA A 192 -2.40 5.58 -5.37
CA ALA A 192 -1.89 5.80 -4.03
C ALA A 192 -2.97 5.41 -3.01
N PRO A 193 -3.13 4.08 -2.74
CA PRO A 193 -4.16 3.60 -1.82
C PRO A 193 -3.97 4.23 -0.44
N GLY A 194 -5.06 4.74 0.14
CA GLY A 194 -5.03 5.43 1.43
C GLY A 194 -4.51 6.88 1.39
N TRP A 195 -4.05 7.37 0.23
CA TRP A 195 -3.48 8.71 0.09
C TRP A 195 -4.10 9.54 -1.02
N SER A 196 -4.61 8.90 -2.07
CA SER A 196 -5.15 9.58 -3.26
C SER A 196 -6.36 10.47 -2.98
N HIS A 197 -7.05 10.27 -1.85
CA HIS A 197 -8.16 11.11 -1.40
C HIS A 197 -7.70 12.44 -0.75
N ILE A 198 -6.40 12.65 -0.57
CA ILE A 198 -5.85 13.92 -0.09
C ILE A 198 -5.62 14.84 -1.29
N PRO A 199 -6.28 16.02 -1.38
CA PRO A 199 -6.25 16.84 -2.59
C PRO A 199 -4.86 17.27 -3.04
N ALA A 200 -3.92 17.49 -2.11
CA ALA A 200 -2.54 17.83 -2.44
C ALA A 200 -1.81 16.64 -3.10
N VAL A 201 -2.03 15.42 -2.59
CA VAL A 201 -1.47 14.18 -3.16
C VAL A 201 -2.06 13.93 -4.55
N TYR A 202 -3.39 14.03 -4.71
CA TYR A 202 -4.03 13.88 -6.01
C TYR A 202 -3.45 14.83 -7.07
N LYS A 203 -3.31 16.10 -6.75
CA LYS A 203 -2.72 17.10 -7.66
C LYS A 203 -1.28 16.74 -8.04
N ALA A 204 -0.49 16.29 -7.07
CA ALA A 204 0.87 15.85 -7.32
C ALA A 204 0.90 14.58 -8.21
N MET A 205 0.01 13.61 -7.99
CA MET A 205 -0.13 12.43 -8.85
C MET A 205 -0.44 12.82 -10.30
N VAL A 206 -1.42 13.71 -10.51
CA VAL A 206 -1.78 14.21 -11.84
C VAL A 206 -0.60 14.92 -12.50
N SER A 207 0.12 15.75 -11.76
CA SER A 207 1.31 16.43 -12.27
C SER A 207 2.43 15.45 -12.64
N THR A 208 2.63 14.41 -11.83
CA THR A 208 3.66 13.39 -12.05
C THR A 208 3.39 12.56 -13.30
N ILE A 209 2.10 12.20 -13.55
CA ILE A 209 1.72 11.32 -14.65
C ILE A 209 1.73 12.02 -16.01
N GLN A 210 1.69 13.34 -16.03
CA GLN A 210 1.74 14.13 -17.25
C GLN A 210 3.18 14.34 -17.70
N LYS A 211 3.46 14.06 -18.96
CA LYS A 211 4.79 14.26 -19.60
C LYS A 211 5.95 13.61 -18.82
N LEU A 212 5.72 12.37 -18.34
CA LEU A 212 6.77 11.58 -17.71
C LEU A 212 8.03 11.58 -18.57
N ASN A 213 9.16 11.96 -17.98
CA ASN A 213 10.44 12.15 -18.69
C ASN A 213 10.32 13.04 -19.96
N GLY A 214 9.31 13.92 -19.99
CA GLY A 214 9.07 14.85 -21.10
C GLY A 214 8.34 14.27 -22.31
N HIS A 215 7.95 12.99 -22.31
CA HIS A 215 7.43 12.30 -23.48
C HIS A 215 6.13 11.54 -23.28
N TRP A 216 5.89 10.96 -22.08
CA TRP A 216 4.79 10.01 -21.88
C TRP A 216 3.77 10.57 -20.92
N ASP A 217 2.51 10.29 -21.23
CA ASP A 217 1.39 10.54 -20.33
C ASP A 217 0.86 9.19 -19.82
N GLY A 218 0.41 9.17 -18.57
CA GLY A 218 -0.23 8.03 -17.94
C GLY A 218 -1.58 8.40 -17.38
N PHE A 219 -2.10 7.58 -16.44
CA PHE A 219 -3.42 7.72 -15.90
C PHE A 219 -3.44 7.50 -14.39
N VAL A 220 -4.08 8.42 -13.66
CA VAL A 220 -4.22 8.37 -12.20
C VAL A 220 -5.51 7.67 -11.82
N HIS A 221 -5.42 6.77 -10.85
CA HIS A 221 -6.58 6.21 -10.14
C HIS A 221 -6.64 6.80 -8.74
N ALA A 222 -7.73 7.52 -8.42
CA ALA A 222 -7.87 8.23 -7.16
C ALA A 222 -9.25 8.00 -6.54
N ASP A 223 -9.36 8.21 -5.23
CA ASP A 223 -10.57 7.92 -4.47
C ASP A 223 -11.20 9.18 -3.87
N VAL A 224 -12.52 9.14 -3.75
CA VAL A 224 -13.27 9.99 -2.84
C VAL A 224 -13.32 9.31 -1.47
N PRO A 225 -13.01 10.00 -0.36
CA PRO A 225 -13.06 9.40 0.97
C PRO A 225 -14.49 9.13 1.42
N LEU A 226 -14.66 8.27 2.42
CA LEU A 226 -15.96 8.03 3.05
C LEU A 226 -16.33 9.10 4.09
N GLU A 227 -15.31 9.85 4.54
CA GLU A 227 -15.47 10.96 5.49
C GLU A 227 -14.39 12.01 5.23
N ASP A 228 -14.75 13.29 5.35
CA ASP A 228 -13.81 14.41 5.34
C ASP A 228 -14.18 15.41 6.45
N LYS A 229 -13.22 15.72 7.31
CA LYS A 229 -13.36 16.66 8.42
C LYS A 229 -14.61 16.43 9.28
N GLY A 230 -14.86 15.16 9.63
CA GLY A 230 -16.01 14.75 10.43
C GLY A 230 -17.35 14.73 9.66
N THR A 231 -17.34 14.99 8.36
CA THR A 231 -18.54 14.92 7.51
C THR A 231 -18.53 13.62 6.71
N LYS A 232 -19.54 12.76 6.94
CA LYS A 232 -19.70 11.52 6.18
C LYS A 232 -20.09 11.81 4.73
N ILE A 233 -19.37 11.15 3.82
CA ILE A 233 -19.61 11.15 2.37
C ILE A 233 -20.30 9.82 2.04
N ASP A 234 -21.59 9.76 2.31
CA ASP A 234 -22.41 8.55 2.29
C ASP A 234 -23.49 8.54 1.22
N THR A 235 -23.53 9.58 0.37
CA THR A 235 -24.47 9.68 -0.75
C THR A 235 -23.76 10.10 -2.03
N LEU A 236 -24.34 9.72 -3.17
CA LEU A 236 -23.89 10.12 -4.50
C LEU A 236 -23.68 11.63 -4.62
N ALA A 237 -24.65 12.43 -4.14
CA ALA A 237 -24.57 13.89 -4.22
C ALA A 237 -23.39 14.46 -3.39
N LYS A 238 -23.12 13.89 -2.21
CA LYS A 238 -21.99 14.30 -1.38
C LYS A 238 -20.65 13.89 -2.03
N ALA A 239 -20.54 12.66 -2.59
CA ALA A 239 -19.34 12.22 -3.26
C ALA A 239 -19.02 13.10 -4.47
N GLN A 240 -20.01 13.39 -5.31
CA GLN A 240 -19.86 14.28 -6.45
C GLN A 240 -19.45 15.69 -6.02
N LYS A 241 -20.16 16.27 -5.02
CA LYS A 241 -19.84 17.60 -4.52
C LYS A 241 -18.42 17.66 -3.98
N TRP A 242 -18.02 16.66 -3.18
CA TRP A 242 -16.67 16.59 -2.63
C TRP A 242 -15.61 16.54 -3.74
N ALA A 243 -15.79 15.70 -4.75
CA ALA A 243 -14.86 15.56 -5.86
C ALA A 243 -14.69 16.89 -6.62
N ILE A 244 -15.79 17.59 -6.91
CA ILE A 244 -15.77 18.89 -7.59
C ILE A 244 -15.09 19.96 -6.71
N ASP A 245 -15.50 20.09 -5.45
CA ASP A 245 -14.99 21.10 -4.53
C ASP A 245 -13.48 20.96 -4.27
N ASN A 246 -12.96 19.73 -4.36
CA ASN A 246 -11.55 19.42 -4.15
C ASN A 246 -10.74 19.29 -5.45
N GLY A 247 -11.37 19.53 -6.62
CA GLY A 247 -10.69 19.59 -7.91
C GLY A 247 -10.33 18.24 -8.54
N TYR A 248 -11.08 17.17 -8.23
CA TYR A 248 -10.91 15.84 -8.83
C TYR A 248 -11.58 15.77 -10.21
N THR A 249 -11.09 16.56 -11.14
CA THR A 249 -11.70 16.75 -12.46
C THR A 249 -10.71 16.63 -13.62
N SER A 250 -9.49 16.11 -13.36
CA SER A 250 -8.48 15.96 -14.40
C SER A 250 -8.87 14.90 -15.43
N GLU A 251 -8.67 15.17 -16.71
CA GLU A 251 -8.84 14.20 -17.79
C GLU A 251 -7.82 13.03 -17.74
N PHE A 252 -6.71 13.23 -17.01
CA PHE A 252 -5.70 12.21 -16.76
C PHE A 252 -5.99 11.38 -15.51
N SER A 253 -7.23 11.38 -15.05
CA SER A 253 -7.59 10.62 -13.85
C SER A 253 -8.95 9.97 -13.92
N LYS A 254 -9.10 8.88 -13.19
CA LYS A 254 -10.35 8.21 -12.90
C LYS A 254 -10.58 8.25 -11.38
N VAL A 255 -11.75 8.73 -10.99
CA VAL A 255 -12.13 8.95 -9.60
C VAL A 255 -13.13 7.88 -9.18
N TYR A 256 -12.92 7.30 -8.00
CA TYR A 256 -13.65 6.13 -7.51
C TYR A 256 -14.36 6.42 -6.20
N TRP A 257 -15.53 5.82 -6.02
CA TRP A 257 -16.30 5.81 -4.77
C TRP A 257 -17.43 4.76 -4.85
N PRO A 258 -17.81 4.08 -3.75
CA PRO A 258 -17.17 4.06 -2.43
C PRO A 258 -16.00 3.06 -2.39
N LYS A 259 -15.57 2.67 -1.19
CA LYS A 259 -14.72 1.49 -0.99
C LYS A 259 -15.51 0.21 -1.31
N ILE A 260 -14.83 -0.89 -1.47
CA ILE A 260 -15.44 -2.21 -1.66
C ILE A 260 -14.93 -3.22 -0.63
N LYS A 261 -15.70 -4.28 -0.44
CA LYS A 261 -15.37 -5.40 0.43
C LYS A 261 -15.36 -6.69 -0.38
N ASP A 262 -14.37 -7.54 -0.16
CA ASP A 262 -14.28 -8.86 -0.78
C ASP A 262 -14.98 -9.95 0.07
N GLY A 263 -14.94 -11.20 -0.42
CA GLY A 263 -15.52 -12.36 0.26
C GLY A 263 -14.86 -12.71 1.59
N ASN A 264 -13.62 -12.28 1.81
CA ASN A 264 -12.87 -12.48 3.04
C ASN A 264 -13.05 -11.34 4.05
N GLY A 265 -13.82 -10.31 3.68
CA GLY A 265 -14.07 -9.16 4.53
C GLY A 265 -13.01 -8.06 4.44
N ARG A 266 -12.02 -8.18 3.56
CA ARG A 266 -10.99 -7.17 3.33
C ARG A 266 -11.60 -5.96 2.61
N ILE A 267 -11.19 -4.75 3.02
CA ILE A 267 -11.73 -3.49 2.51
C ILE A 267 -10.69 -2.81 1.63
N PHE A 268 -11.05 -2.60 0.37
CA PHE A 268 -10.19 -1.97 -0.63
C PHE A 268 -10.63 -0.54 -0.93
N TRP A 269 -9.66 0.32 -1.19
CA TRP A 269 -9.89 1.52 -1.97
C TRP A 269 -10.19 1.09 -3.41
N LEU A 270 -11.28 1.59 -3.98
CA LEU A 270 -11.74 1.13 -5.30
C LEU A 270 -10.78 1.53 -6.43
N SER A 271 -9.98 2.58 -6.24
CA SER A 271 -8.91 2.95 -7.16
C SER A 271 -7.88 1.83 -7.37
N THR A 272 -7.54 1.09 -6.31
CA THR A 272 -6.61 -0.05 -6.38
C THR A 272 -7.16 -1.15 -7.28
N VAL A 273 -8.43 -1.48 -7.07
CA VAL A 273 -9.14 -2.50 -7.87
C VAL A 273 -9.30 -2.05 -9.32
N GLY A 274 -9.64 -0.77 -9.53
CA GLY A 274 -9.76 -0.20 -10.87
C GLY A 274 -8.44 -0.20 -11.64
N ALA A 275 -7.33 0.09 -10.96
CA ALA A 275 -5.99 0.07 -11.54
C ALA A 275 -5.57 -1.36 -11.94
N ALA A 276 -5.78 -2.33 -11.06
CA ALA A 276 -5.48 -3.74 -11.35
C ALA A 276 -6.38 -4.29 -12.48
N THR A 277 -7.67 -3.93 -12.47
CA THR A 277 -8.61 -4.34 -13.54
C THR A 277 -8.18 -3.77 -14.88
N MET A 278 -7.77 -2.49 -14.95
CA MET A 278 -7.25 -1.89 -16.17
C MET A 278 -6.02 -2.65 -16.68
N GLN A 279 -5.04 -2.90 -15.81
CA GLN A 279 -3.85 -3.66 -16.17
C GLN A 279 -4.19 -5.08 -16.66
N ARG A 280 -5.13 -5.76 -16.02
CA ARG A 280 -5.56 -7.12 -16.39
C ARG A 280 -6.20 -7.15 -17.77
N VAL A 281 -7.09 -6.19 -18.07
CA VAL A 281 -7.73 -6.06 -19.37
C VAL A 281 -6.71 -5.77 -20.45
N ASP A 282 -5.83 -4.80 -20.25
CA ASP A 282 -4.81 -4.45 -21.24
C ASP A 282 -3.84 -5.60 -21.50
N LEU A 283 -3.43 -6.34 -20.46
CA LEU A 283 -2.56 -7.51 -20.64
C LEU A 283 -3.24 -8.66 -21.38
N SER A 284 -4.55 -8.78 -21.29
CA SER A 284 -5.30 -9.76 -22.10
C SER A 284 -5.31 -9.43 -23.60
N HIS A 285 -4.86 -8.21 -23.95
CA HIS A 285 -4.70 -7.70 -25.30
C HIS A 285 -3.23 -7.32 -25.61
N ASP A 286 -2.28 -8.12 -25.14
CA ASP A 286 -0.82 -7.92 -25.36
C ASP A 286 -0.30 -6.57 -24.82
N GLY A 287 -0.93 -6.01 -23.80
CA GLY A 287 -0.57 -4.72 -23.20
C GLY A 287 -1.09 -3.51 -23.96
N VAL A 288 -1.96 -3.72 -24.96
CA VAL A 288 -2.59 -2.64 -25.73
C VAL A 288 -3.89 -2.21 -25.04
N PRO A 289 -4.12 -0.92 -24.77
CA PRO A 289 -5.36 -0.42 -24.17
C PRO A 289 -6.49 -0.40 -25.23
N PHE A 290 -6.91 -1.58 -25.62
CA PHE A 290 -7.91 -1.79 -26.70
C PHE A 290 -9.33 -1.85 -26.15
N GLU A 291 -9.51 -2.47 -24.99
CA GLU A 291 -10.84 -2.73 -24.42
C GLU A 291 -11.06 -1.89 -23.16
N SER A 292 -12.28 -1.41 -22.96
CA SER A 292 -12.65 -0.73 -21.71
C SER A 292 -12.65 -1.69 -20.53
N PRO A 293 -12.10 -1.29 -19.36
CA PRO A 293 -12.24 -2.08 -18.14
C PRO A 293 -13.63 -2.05 -17.52
N SER A 294 -14.60 -1.39 -18.16
CA SER A 294 -16.00 -1.36 -17.70
C SER A 294 -16.68 -2.73 -17.84
N ASN A 295 -17.56 -3.04 -16.91
CA ASN A 295 -18.32 -4.30 -16.86
C ASN A 295 -17.43 -5.56 -16.80
N LYS A 296 -16.24 -5.43 -16.21
CA LYS A 296 -15.37 -6.57 -15.93
C LYS A 296 -15.59 -7.06 -14.50
N GLU A 297 -15.44 -8.37 -14.33
CA GLU A 297 -15.49 -8.99 -13.02
C GLU A 297 -14.38 -8.48 -12.12
N ILE A 298 -14.71 -8.23 -10.86
CA ILE A 298 -13.79 -7.82 -9.80
C ILE A 298 -14.00 -8.73 -8.57
N MET A 299 -13.02 -8.78 -7.70
CA MET A 299 -13.05 -9.61 -6.48
C MET A 299 -14.07 -9.14 -5.44
N ALA A 300 -14.71 -7.98 -5.61
CA ALA A 300 -15.65 -7.41 -4.66
C ALA A 300 -16.94 -8.21 -4.53
N THR A 301 -17.43 -8.35 -3.31
CA THR A 301 -18.73 -8.93 -3.00
C THR A 301 -19.77 -7.89 -2.61
N SER A 302 -19.32 -6.72 -2.14
CA SER A 302 -20.18 -5.61 -1.72
C SER A 302 -19.45 -4.28 -1.73
N GLN A 303 -20.25 -3.22 -1.85
CA GLN A 303 -19.80 -1.86 -1.61
C GLN A 303 -19.67 -1.61 -0.10
N TYR A 304 -18.73 -0.75 0.29
CA TYR A 304 -18.46 -0.42 1.68
C TYR A 304 -18.50 1.10 1.90
N PHE A 305 -19.38 1.55 2.80
CA PHE A 305 -19.64 2.96 3.10
C PHE A 305 -19.23 3.34 4.54
N GLY A 306 -18.49 2.48 5.24
CA GLY A 306 -18.16 2.59 6.66
C GLY A 306 -18.89 1.55 7.51
N GLU A 307 -18.52 1.43 8.78
CA GLU A 307 -19.04 0.40 9.71
C GLU A 307 -20.58 0.46 9.88
N ASP A 308 -21.17 1.65 9.82
CA ASP A 308 -22.62 1.85 9.99
C ASP A 308 -23.44 1.54 8.74
N SER A 309 -22.81 1.04 7.67
CA SER A 309 -23.43 0.95 6.34
C SER A 309 -23.97 -0.43 5.99
N LYS A 310 -24.38 -1.21 6.98
CA LYS A 310 -25.05 -2.50 6.75
C LYS A 310 -26.27 -2.30 5.86
N ASN A 311 -26.40 -3.14 4.81
CA ASN A 311 -27.51 -3.14 3.85
C ASN A 311 -27.55 -1.93 2.88
N ARG A 312 -26.45 -1.26 2.62
CA ARG A 312 -26.31 -0.27 1.55
C ARG A 312 -25.65 -0.89 0.33
N GLY A 313 -26.12 -0.53 -0.84
CA GLY A 313 -25.55 -0.90 -2.12
C GLY A 313 -26.13 -0.02 -3.20
N PHE A 314 -25.49 0.00 -4.36
CA PHE A 314 -26.02 0.67 -5.55
C PHE A 314 -26.60 -0.38 -6.51
N ASP A 315 -27.71 -0.06 -7.10
CA ASP A 315 -28.17 -0.70 -8.32
C ASP A 315 -27.49 -0.10 -9.55
N GLN A 316 -27.69 -0.71 -10.67
CA GLN A 316 -27.10 -0.27 -11.94
C GLN A 316 -27.52 1.15 -12.33
N GLU A 317 -28.74 1.56 -12.00
CA GLU A 317 -29.22 2.92 -12.28
C GLU A 317 -28.43 3.96 -11.50
N THR A 318 -28.19 3.70 -10.22
CA THR A 318 -27.39 4.57 -9.35
C THR A 318 -25.92 4.61 -9.79
N ALA A 319 -25.35 3.45 -10.17
CA ALA A 319 -24.00 3.37 -10.70
C ALA A 319 -23.84 4.19 -12.00
N ASN A 320 -24.81 4.11 -12.91
CA ASN A 320 -24.84 4.91 -14.13
C ASN A 320 -24.92 6.42 -13.86
N LYS A 321 -25.68 6.82 -12.83
CA LYS A 321 -25.75 8.24 -12.40
C LYS A 321 -24.39 8.74 -11.87
N LEU A 322 -23.67 7.92 -11.09
CA LEU A 322 -22.32 8.23 -10.62
C LEU A 322 -21.34 8.37 -11.80
N ASN A 323 -21.36 7.39 -12.70
CA ASN A 323 -20.48 7.41 -13.86
C ASN A 323 -20.73 8.61 -14.76
N GLY A 324 -22.00 9.01 -14.99
CA GLY A 324 -22.36 10.24 -15.68
C GLY A 324 -21.90 11.53 -14.99
N LYS A 325 -21.42 11.44 -13.75
CA LYS A 325 -20.84 12.53 -12.96
C LYS A 325 -19.32 12.43 -12.78
N GLY A 326 -18.68 11.55 -13.54
CA GLY A 326 -17.23 11.37 -13.52
C GLY A 326 -16.71 10.56 -12.34
N ILE A 327 -17.59 9.85 -11.61
CA ILE A 327 -17.19 8.96 -10.51
C ILE A 327 -17.47 7.51 -10.90
N THR A 328 -16.45 6.70 -10.83
CA THR A 328 -16.52 5.26 -11.08
C THR A 328 -16.92 4.51 -9.82
N THR A 329 -17.77 3.51 -9.98
CA THR A 329 -18.18 2.62 -8.89
C THR A 329 -18.21 1.16 -9.35
N ALA A 330 -18.29 0.24 -8.39
CA ALA A 330 -18.61 -1.15 -8.60
C ALA A 330 -20.10 -1.38 -8.30
N CYS A 331 -20.77 -2.25 -9.04
CA CYS A 331 -22.17 -2.66 -8.80
C CYS A 331 -22.36 -4.13 -9.21
#